data_82777f90b296f6ff3f65f24e40a3b49c
#
_entry.id   82777f90b296f6ff3f65f24e40a3b49c
#
_cell.length_a   1.000
_cell.length_b   1.000
_cell.length_c   1.000
_cell.angle_alpha   90.00
_cell.angle_beta   90.00
_cell.angle_gamma   90.00
#
_symmetry.space_group_name_H-M   'P 1'
#
loop_
_entity.id
_entity.type
_entity.pdbx_description
1 polymer ?
#
loop_
_entity_poly.entity_id
_entity_poly.type
_entity_poly.pdbx_seq_one_letter_code
_entity_poly.pdbx_strand_id
1 'polypeptide(L)'
;DTFWNNSAITPGTKFMNKITKSIIDFCKNNKFGNAKIIFSSANTPGEGEHKIMQYLKNQNNNDINIIHGLDADLIMLSMIKTNHIYLLRERTEYNIEELDSEYIYFDINRLKKYLVQDIKKDYIYLPNQNIINDYIFLCFFIGNDFIHNSPCINIRYGGLDNLLNIYNELQEEQSGLFYLIYNNKLDLENFKRFIQKLSNLENEYLGKILFIREKQENKFKNIFEDIYNNYINNNLHNIDDDRLDEFNNHLPIIDRRDELKIFNKLDSWQRRYYMFQIYHHHDYNPSYDDILKIDIENICKNYLESFVWTSNYYFNDCTAWKWFYKYHFAPSIKDFNYYLQNINDLDIIKEDKTPLTSDEQLKLILPEKSLNLLPKNVDKYPDYYYPKSFKTNFIMKRYYWEGHPILPEII
;
A
#
# COMPACT_ATOMS: atom_id res chain seq x y z
N ASP A 1 18.00 -18.05 -27.30
CA ASP A 1 18.17 -17.31 -26.02
C ASP A 1 16.86 -17.39 -25.26
N THR A 2 16.86 -18.17 -24.18
CA THR A 2 15.69 -18.23 -23.26
C THR A 2 15.82 -17.09 -22.27
N PHE A 3 15.07 -16.01 -22.49
CA PHE A 3 14.95 -14.95 -21.50
C PHE A 3 14.33 -15.52 -20.22
N TRP A 4 14.88 -15.09 -19.09
CA TRP A 4 14.31 -15.41 -17.78
C TRP A 4 12.92 -14.76 -17.64
N ASN A 5 11.93 -15.56 -17.17
CA ASN A 5 10.59 -15.04 -16.88
C ASN A 5 10.45 -14.84 -15.37
N ASN A 6 10.40 -13.59 -14.92
CA ASN A 6 10.27 -13.22 -13.51
C ASN A 6 9.00 -13.78 -12.86
N SER A 7 7.94 -14.04 -13.63
CA SER A 7 6.73 -14.70 -13.10
C SER A 7 7.00 -16.13 -12.62
N ALA A 8 8.17 -16.72 -12.94
CA ALA A 8 8.57 -18.02 -12.40
C ALA A 8 8.78 -17.99 -10.88
N ILE A 9 9.06 -16.80 -10.30
CA ILE A 9 9.22 -16.60 -8.84
C ILE A 9 7.83 -16.39 -8.18
N THR A 10 6.84 -17.16 -8.57
CA THR A 10 5.48 -17.09 -8.02
C THR A 10 5.15 -18.40 -7.32
N PRO A 11 4.50 -18.39 -6.14
CA PRO A 11 4.03 -19.60 -5.48
C PRO A 11 3.23 -20.51 -6.43
N GLY A 12 3.45 -21.82 -6.35
CA GLY A 12 2.80 -22.81 -7.22
C GLY A 12 3.58 -23.15 -8.50
N THR A 13 4.52 -22.32 -8.95
CA THR A 13 5.33 -22.61 -10.14
C THR A 13 6.29 -23.79 -9.91
N LYS A 14 6.65 -24.45 -11.00
CA LYS A 14 7.64 -25.55 -10.99
C LYS A 14 8.99 -25.09 -10.44
N PHE A 15 9.37 -23.84 -10.69
CA PHE A 15 10.61 -23.25 -10.20
C PHE A 15 10.59 -23.13 -8.67
N MET A 16 9.54 -22.52 -8.11
CA MET A 16 9.39 -22.36 -6.66
C MET A 16 9.27 -23.69 -5.92
N ASN A 17 8.61 -24.68 -6.52
CA ASN A 17 8.55 -26.02 -5.97
C ASN A 17 9.93 -26.71 -5.94
N LYS A 18 10.78 -26.49 -6.96
CA LYS A 18 12.17 -26.97 -6.94
C LYS A 18 12.99 -26.31 -5.84
N ILE A 19 12.89 -24.97 -5.69
CA ILE A 19 13.57 -24.23 -4.62
C ILE A 19 13.14 -24.77 -3.25
N THR A 20 11.84 -24.91 -3.02
CA THR A 20 11.30 -25.47 -1.78
C THR A 20 11.92 -26.82 -1.44
N LYS A 21 11.95 -27.74 -2.42
CA LYS A 21 12.56 -29.04 -2.25
C LYS A 21 14.07 -28.96 -1.95
N SER A 22 14.79 -28.12 -2.70
CA SER A 22 16.24 -27.94 -2.51
C SER A 22 16.58 -27.40 -1.12
N ILE A 23 15.78 -26.45 -0.58
CA ILE A 23 15.97 -25.91 0.77
C ILE A 23 15.69 -27.00 1.80
N ILE A 24 14.62 -27.77 1.65
CA ILE A 24 14.31 -28.89 2.57
C ILE A 24 15.45 -29.91 2.59
N ASP A 25 15.96 -30.29 1.42
CA ASP A 25 17.06 -31.26 1.31
C ASP A 25 18.36 -30.68 1.90
N PHE A 26 18.63 -29.39 1.68
CA PHE A 26 19.76 -28.70 2.30
C PHE A 26 19.67 -28.69 3.82
N CYS A 27 18.50 -28.34 4.39
CA CYS A 27 18.28 -28.34 5.84
C CYS A 27 18.41 -29.73 6.46
N LYS A 28 18.01 -30.79 5.75
CA LYS A 28 18.12 -32.17 6.23
C LYS A 28 19.56 -32.70 6.21
N ASN A 29 20.34 -32.30 5.21
CA ASN A 29 21.69 -32.85 4.97
C ASN A 29 22.80 -32.05 5.66
N ASN A 30 22.50 -30.89 6.23
CA ASN A 30 23.49 -30.06 6.91
C ASN A 30 23.19 -29.95 8.42
N LYS A 31 24.26 -29.81 9.21
CA LYS A 31 24.20 -29.58 10.65
C LYS A 31 24.39 -28.09 10.92
N PHE A 32 23.53 -27.51 11.71
CA PHE A 32 23.57 -26.09 12.08
C PHE A 32 23.91 -25.91 13.59
N GLY A 33 24.78 -26.74 14.11
CA GLY A 33 25.09 -26.78 15.53
C GLY A 33 23.86 -27.13 16.38
N ASN A 34 23.54 -26.30 17.35
CA ASN A 34 22.34 -26.45 18.20
C ASN A 34 21.14 -25.64 17.70
N ALA A 35 21.22 -25.04 16.52
CA ALA A 35 20.15 -24.20 15.98
C ALA A 35 18.96 -25.04 15.54
N LYS A 36 17.75 -24.61 15.89
CA LYS A 36 16.49 -25.16 15.38
C LYS A 36 16.15 -24.43 14.07
N ILE A 37 16.03 -25.17 12.99
CA ILE A 37 15.61 -24.64 11.70
C ILE A 37 14.08 -24.80 11.55
N ILE A 38 13.41 -23.69 11.23
CA ILE A 38 11.99 -23.65 10.89
C ILE A 38 11.89 -23.11 9.48
N PHE A 39 11.35 -23.92 8.57
CA PHE A 39 11.17 -23.53 7.16
C PHE A 39 9.69 -23.45 6.83
N SER A 40 9.24 -22.24 6.43
CA SER A 40 7.91 -21.99 5.88
C SER A 40 8.03 -21.67 4.41
N SER A 41 7.56 -22.56 3.54
CA SER A 41 7.73 -22.45 2.09
C SER A 41 6.71 -21.48 1.47
N ALA A 42 6.89 -21.18 0.17
CA ALA A 42 5.96 -20.45 -0.65
C ALA A 42 4.56 -21.12 -0.77
N ASN A 43 4.46 -22.41 -0.46
CA ASN A 43 3.19 -23.14 -0.46
C ASN A 43 2.40 -22.98 0.87
N THR A 44 2.99 -22.35 1.87
CA THR A 44 2.29 -22.00 3.11
C THR A 44 1.63 -20.63 2.92
N PRO A 45 0.31 -20.51 3.11
CA PRO A 45 -0.40 -19.24 2.96
C PRO A 45 0.16 -18.11 3.82
N GLY A 46 0.04 -16.89 3.32
CA GLY A 46 0.49 -15.67 3.97
C GLY A 46 1.89 -15.21 3.54
N GLU A 47 2.12 -13.94 3.69
CA GLU A 47 3.41 -13.28 3.43
C GLU A 47 4.46 -13.68 4.44
N GLY A 48 5.74 -13.58 4.06
CA GLY A 48 6.87 -13.97 4.91
C GLY A 48 6.88 -13.24 6.25
N GLU A 49 6.72 -11.92 6.23
CA GLU A 49 6.70 -11.06 7.39
C GLU A 49 5.55 -11.39 8.34
N HIS A 50 4.36 -11.65 7.84
CA HIS A 50 3.22 -12.05 8.67
C HIS A 50 3.44 -13.40 9.33
N LYS A 51 4.02 -14.38 8.62
CA LYS A 51 4.39 -15.68 9.22
C LYS A 51 5.43 -15.54 10.32
N ILE A 52 6.42 -14.65 10.14
CA ILE A 52 7.40 -14.32 11.19
C ILE A 52 6.69 -13.70 12.40
N MET A 53 5.81 -12.73 12.19
CA MET A 53 5.08 -12.07 13.27
C MET A 53 4.16 -13.01 14.04
N GLN A 54 3.52 -13.96 13.35
CA GLN A 54 2.72 -15.00 13.99
C GLN A 54 3.60 -15.95 14.81
N TYR A 55 4.77 -16.32 14.32
CA TYR A 55 5.73 -17.12 15.08
C TYR A 55 6.18 -16.39 16.35
N LEU A 56 6.54 -15.10 16.25
CA LEU A 56 6.98 -14.28 17.38
C LEU A 56 5.91 -14.07 18.44
N LYS A 57 4.62 -14.13 18.08
CA LYS A 57 3.49 -13.98 19.02
C LYS A 57 3.53 -15.01 20.16
N ASN A 58 4.15 -16.17 19.92
CA ASN A 58 4.24 -17.28 20.86
C ASN A 58 5.64 -17.44 21.46
N GLN A 59 6.57 -16.51 21.21
CA GLN A 59 7.93 -16.55 21.72
C GLN A 59 8.08 -15.71 22.97
N ASN A 60 9.17 -15.94 23.70
CA ASN A 60 9.52 -15.15 24.87
C ASN A 60 9.86 -13.71 24.45
N ASN A 61 9.19 -12.71 25.06
CA ASN A 61 9.40 -11.31 24.77
C ASN A 61 10.81 -10.78 25.13
N ASN A 62 11.56 -11.52 25.93
CA ASN A 62 12.93 -11.13 26.33
C ASN A 62 14.00 -11.58 25.32
N ASP A 63 13.64 -12.42 24.35
CA ASP A 63 14.60 -12.86 23.34
C ASP A 63 14.88 -11.75 22.33
N ILE A 64 16.13 -11.68 21.87
CA ILE A 64 16.54 -10.78 20.79
C ILE A 64 16.18 -11.46 19.46
N ASN A 65 15.40 -10.77 18.67
CA ASN A 65 14.98 -11.24 17.35
C ASN A 65 15.62 -10.39 16.28
N ILE A 66 16.30 -11.03 15.33
CA ILE A 66 16.89 -10.38 14.16
C ILE A 66 16.10 -10.85 12.94
N ILE A 67 15.48 -9.91 12.21
CA ILE A 67 14.69 -10.20 11.01
C ILE A 67 15.41 -9.57 9.82
N HIS A 68 15.76 -10.38 8.83
CA HIS A 68 16.34 -9.89 7.59
C HIS A 68 15.23 -9.57 6.59
N GLY A 69 15.13 -8.32 6.17
CA GLY A 69 14.14 -7.86 5.20
C GLY A 69 14.24 -6.36 4.89
N LEU A 70 13.80 -5.97 3.71
CA LEU A 70 13.89 -4.60 3.20
C LEU A 70 12.55 -3.85 3.19
N ASP A 71 11.43 -4.56 3.29
CA ASP A 71 10.10 -4.00 3.17
C ASP A 71 9.76 -3.00 4.27
N ALA A 72 9.03 -1.95 3.89
CA ALA A 72 8.56 -0.93 4.83
C ALA A 72 7.51 -1.49 5.81
N ASP A 73 6.68 -2.42 5.36
CA ASP A 73 5.64 -3.06 6.15
C ASP A 73 6.23 -3.83 7.32
N LEU A 74 7.41 -4.43 7.13
CA LEU A 74 8.13 -5.12 8.18
C LEU A 74 8.47 -4.21 9.37
N ILE A 75 8.74 -2.93 9.12
CA ILE A 75 8.96 -1.93 10.17
C ILE A 75 7.67 -1.76 10.98
N MET A 76 6.53 -1.53 10.32
CA MET A 76 5.23 -1.32 10.97
C MET A 76 4.80 -2.56 11.76
N LEU A 77 4.88 -3.74 11.14
CA LEU A 77 4.54 -5.01 11.78
C LEU A 77 5.43 -5.28 13.01
N SER A 78 6.71 -4.95 12.93
CA SER A 78 7.65 -5.09 14.05
C SER A 78 7.33 -4.13 15.19
N MET A 79 6.88 -2.90 14.90
CA MET A 79 6.49 -1.92 15.93
C MET A 79 5.26 -2.34 16.74
N ILE A 80 4.37 -3.17 16.19
CA ILE A 80 3.21 -3.69 16.91
C ILE A 80 3.64 -4.66 18.03
N LYS A 81 4.78 -5.35 17.86
CA LYS A 81 5.25 -6.36 18.80
C LYS A 81 5.93 -5.76 20.02
N THR A 82 5.86 -6.49 21.11
CA THR A 82 6.58 -6.17 22.38
C THR A 82 7.98 -6.78 22.46
N ASN A 83 8.31 -7.67 21.52
CA ASN A 83 9.61 -8.34 21.42
C ASN A 83 10.74 -7.34 21.13
N HIS A 84 11.97 -7.68 21.52
CA HIS A 84 13.16 -6.96 21.06
C HIS A 84 13.48 -7.36 19.62
N ILE A 85 13.24 -6.45 18.67
CA ILE A 85 13.40 -6.70 17.23
C ILE A 85 14.43 -5.74 16.64
N TYR A 86 15.39 -6.32 15.92
CA TYR A 86 16.30 -5.63 15.02
C TYR A 86 16.00 -6.07 13.58
N LEU A 87 15.85 -5.12 12.67
CA LEU A 87 15.79 -5.43 11.25
C LEU A 87 17.21 -5.37 10.69
N LEU A 88 17.67 -6.48 10.11
CA LEU A 88 18.90 -6.54 9.35
C LEU A 88 18.58 -6.19 7.89
N ARG A 89 19.23 -5.17 7.37
CA ARG A 89 18.96 -4.66 6.01
C ARG A 89 20.27 -4.49 5.26
N GLU A 90 20.22 -4.72 3.96
CA GLU A 90 21.31 -4.32 3.07
C GLU A 90 21.35 -2.79 2.97
N ARG A 91 22.55 -2.25 2.88
CA ARG A 91 22.72 -0.83 2.58
C ARG A 91 22.36 -0.58 1.12
N THR A 92 21.36 0.25 0.89
CA THR A 92 20.99 0.71 -0.45
C THR A 92 21.42 2.16 -0.64
N GLU A 93 21.50 2.65 -1.87
CA GLU A 93 21.82 4.05 -2.20
C GLU A 93 20.90 5.08 -1.52
N TYR A 94 19.68 4.65 -1.14
CA TYR A 94 18.69 5.49 -0.46
C TYR A 94 18.78 5.43 1.07
N ASN A 95 19.65 4.59 1.60
CA ASN A 95 19.93 4.52 3.03
C ASN A 95 21.16 5.40 3.36
N ILE A 96 21.46 5.54 4.64
CA ILE A 96 22.47 6.43 5.21
C ILE A 96 23.82 6.28 4.47
N GLU A 97 24.24 7.28 3.71
CA GLU A 97 25.50 7.31 2.93
C GLU A 97 26.75 7.24 3.81
N GLU A 98 26.63 7.63 5.08
CA GLU A 98 27.75 7.77 6.03
C GLU A 98 28.23 6.45 6.63
N LEU A 99 27.56 5.31 6.38
CA LEU A 99 27.94 4.03 6.96
C LEU A 99 28.70 3.17 5.94
N ASP A 100 29.95 2.82 6.25
CA ASP A 100 30.82 1.95 5.45
C ASP A 100 30.49 0.44 5.55
N SER A 101 29.29 0.06 5.98
CA SER A 101 28.89 -1.33 6.18
C SER A 101 27.94 -1.80 5.10
N GLU A 102 28.12 -3.01 4.57
CA GLU A 102 27.20 -3.65 3.63
C GLU A 102 25.82 -3.90 4.24
N TYR A 103 25.77 -4.17 5.55
CA TYR A 103 24.54 -4.42 6.31
C TYR A 103 24.38 -3.43 7.43
N ILE A 104 23.14 -3.05 7.69
CA ILE A 104 22.75 -2.16 8.78
C ILE A 104 21.71 -2.85 9.67
N TYR A 105 21.81 -2.58 11.00
CA TYR A 105 20.80 -2.98 11.96
C TYR A 105 19.89 -1.79 12.27
N PHE A 106 18.58 -1.99 12.11
CA PHE A 106 17.57 -1.00 12.45
C PHE A 106 16.87 -1.42 13.75
N ASP A 107 17.06 -0.64 14.81
CA ASP A 107 16.50 -0.92 16.14
C ASP A 107 15.06 -0.44 16.23
N ILE A 108 14.12 -1.37 16.22
CA ILE A 108 12.68 -1.08 16.28
C ILE A 108 12.28 -0.45 17.62
N ASN A 109 12.86 -0.89 18.74
CA ASN A 109 12.51 -0.33 20.06
C ASN A 109 12.97 1.12 20.17
N ARG A 110 14.12 1.44 19.60
CA ARG A 110 14.63 2.81 19.53
C ARG A 110 13.75 3.69 18.64
N LEU A 111 13.31 3.18 17.49
CA LEU A 111 12.34 3.87 16.62
C LEU A 111 11.05 4.18 17.38
N LYS A 112 10.44 3.18 18.02
CA LYS A 112 9.21 3.35 18.82
C LYS A 112 9.38 4.46 19.86
N LYS A 113 10.51 4.48 20.57
CA LYS A 113 10.80 5.50 21.59
C LYS A 113 10.81 6.90 20.98
N TYR A 114 11.48 7.10 19.85
CA TYR A 114 11.56 8.40 19.20
C TYR A 114 10.20 8.84 18.62
N LEU A 115 9.47 7.94 17.97
CA LEU A 115 8.11 8.24 17.46
C LEU A 115 7.17 8.68 18.60
N VAL A 116 7.21 7.98 19.73
CA VAL A 116 6.42 8.38 20.89
C VAL A 116 6.84 9.75 21.41
N GLN A 117 8.15 10.04 21.47
CA GLN A 117 8.64 11.37 21.92
C GLN A 117 8.17 12.50 20.98
N ASP A 118 8.11 12.27 19.69
CA ASP A 118 7.68 13.26 18.71
C ASP A 118 6.16 13.50 18.76
N ILE A 119 5.38 12.43 18.90
CA ILE A 119 3.93 12.49 18.83
C ILE A 119 3.32 12.86 20.20
N LYS A 120 3.83 12.26 21.28
CA LYS A 120 3.26 12.39 22.62
C LYS A 120 3.56 13.75 23.22
N LYS A 121 2.53 14.57 23.37
CA LYS A 121 2.58 15.83 24.14
C LYS A 121 2.30 15.55 25.62
N ASP A 122 2.63 16.52 26.49
CA ASP A 122 2.48 16.38 27.95
C ASP A 122 1.03 16.09 28.41
N TYR A 123 0.05 16.48 27.60
CA TYR A 123 -1.38 16.25 27.86
C TYR A 123 -1.89 14.90 27.35
N ILE A 124 -1.07 14.08 26.67
CA ILE A 124 -1.50 12.77 26.16
C ILE A 124 -1.23 11.69 27.20
N TYR A 125 -2.28 11.08 27.70
CA TYR A 125 -2.22 10.07 28.78
C TYR A 125 -2.26 8.62 28.27
N LEU A 126 -2.36 8.42 26.96
CA LEU A 126 -2.38 7.08 26.37
C LEU A 126 -1.09 6.30 26.65
N PRO A 127 -1.16 4.98 26.81
CA PRO A 127 0.00 4.09 26.79
C PRO A 127 0.79 4.26 25.46
N ASN A 128 2.10 4.18 25.53
CA ASN A 128 2.96 4.38 24.37
C ASN A 128 2.61 3.44 23.21
N GLN A 129 2.22 2.20 23.50
CA GLN A 129 1.84 1.24 22.45
C GLN A 129 0.56 1.66 21.72
N ASN A 130 -0.40 2.30 22.38
CA ASN A 130 -1.59 2.84 21.72
C ASN A 130 -1.21 3.94 20.72
N ILE A 131 -0.29 4.85 21.10
CA ILE A 131 0.21 5.89 20.20
C ILE A 131 0.90 5.28 18.97
N ILE A 132 1.69 4.21 19.15
CA ILE A 132 2.31 3.49 18.04
C ILE A 132 1.27 2.83 17.16
N ASN A 133 0.25 2.18 17.73
CA ASN A 133 -0.81 1.55 16.96
C ASN A 133 -1.62 2.58 16.16
N ASP A 134 -1.94 3.74 16.76
CA ASP A 134 -2.60 4.84 16.08
C ASP A 134 -1.74 5.41 14.95
N TYR A 135 -0.44 5.59 15.17
CA TYR A 135 0.50 6.02 14.14
C TYR A 135 0.51 5.06 12.94
N ILE A 136 0.60 3.75 13.19
CA ILE A 136 0.53 2.73 12.13
C ILE A 136 -0.80 2.80 11.39
N PHE A 137 -1.91 2.96 12.09
CA PHE A 137 -3.22 3.11 11.47
C PHE A 137 -3.31 4.38 10.62
N LEU A 138 -2.73 5.50 11.06
CA LEU A 138 -2.64 6.73 10.25
C LEU A 138 -1.82 6.51 8.97
N CYS A 139 -0.77 5.70 9.02
CA CYS A 139 0.00 5.35 7.83
C CYS A 139 -0.82 4.61 6.77
N PHE A 140 -1.90 3.90 7.13
CA PHE A 140 -2.77 3.26 6.15
C PHE A 140 -3.43 4.25 5.18
N PHE A 141 -3.70 5.48 5.61
CA PHE A 141 -4.25 6.53 4.75
C PHE A 141 -3.28 7.00 3.65
N ILE A 142 -1.99 6.81 3.85
CA ILE A 142 -0.95 7.15 2.86
C ILE A 142 -1.02 6.20 1.64
N GLY A 143 -1.66 5.06 1.81
CA GLY A 143 -1.75 3.98 0.84
C GLY A 143 -0.75 2.87 1.13
N ASN A 144 -1.19 1.65 0.92
CA ASN A 144 -0.39 0.42 0.98
C ASN A 144 -0.94 -0.58 -0.05
N ASP A 145 -0.52 -1.84 0.02
CA ASP A 145 -0.95 -2.89 -0.92
C ASP A 145 -2.48 -3.17 -0.87
N PHE A 146 -3.15 -2.77 0.23
CA PHE A 146 -4.56 -3.07 0.47
C PHE A 146 -5.47 -1.85 0.41
N ILE A 147 -4.92 -0.64 0.60
CA ILE A 147 -5.70 0.61 0.70
C ILE A 147 -5.12 1.65 -0.24
N HIS A 148 -5.95 2.20 -1.12
CA HIS A 148 -5.57 3.35 -1.93
C HIS A 148 -5.64 4.65 -1.13
N ASN A 149 -4.70 5.55 -1.33
CA ASN A 149 -4.75 6.88 -0.74
C ASN A 149 -5.78 7.78 -1.45
N SER A 150 -6.49 8.60 -0.67
CA SER A 150 -7.36 9.64 -1.22
C SER A 150 -6.55 10.73 -1.95
N PRO A 151 -7.11 11.42 -2.97
CA PRO A 151 -6.41 12.48 -3.68
C PRO A 151 -5.84 13.61 -2.81
N CYS A 152 -6.46 13.89 -1.66
CA CYS A 152 -6.02 14.92 -0.73
C CYS A 152 -4.93 14.45 0.26
N ILE A 153 -4.54 13.15 0.23
CA ILE A 153 -3.55 12.59 1.14
C ILE A 153 -2.43 11.97 0.31
N ASN A 154 -1.23 12.53 0.39
CA ASN A 154 -0.08 11.98 -0.30
C ASN A 154 1.18 12.22 0.53
N ILE A 155 1.99 11.19 0.72
CA ILE A 155 3.20 11.24 1.54
C ILE A 155 4.19 12.32 1.06
N ARG A 156 4.34 12.50 -0.26
CA ARG A 156 5.26 13.49 -0.86
C ARG A 156 4.85 14.95 -0.61
N TYR A 157 3.61 15.17 -0.22
CA TYR A 157 3.04 16.49 -0.02
C TYR A 157 2.60 16.74 1.44
N GLY A 158 3.28 16.08 2.39
CA GLY A 158 3.02 16.24 3.82
C GLY A 158 1.73 15.56 4.30
N GLY A 159 1.26 14.52 3.58
CA GLY A 159 0.03 13.82 3.96
C GLY A 159 0.07 13.24 5.36
N LEU A 160 1.20 12.66 5.79
CA LEU A 160 1.32 12.11 7.14
C LEU A 160 1.31 13.21 8.21
N ASP A 161 2.00 14.32 7.98
CA ASP A 161 2.00 15.45 8.91
C ASP A 161 0.60 16.04 9.09
N ASN A 162 -0.17 16.13 8.00
CA ASN A 162 -1.56 16.57 8.04
C ASN A 162 -2.43 15.63 8.90
N LEU A 163 -2.25 14.32 8.77
CA LEU A 163 -2.99 13.34 9.59
C LEU A 163 -2.58 13.41 11.06
N LEU A 164 -1.31 13.57 11.36
CA LEU A 164 -0.80 13.73 12.73
C LEU A 164 -1.28 15.04 13.37
N ASN A 165 -1.41 16.12 12.60
CA ASN A 165 -1.98 17.38 13.10
C ASN A 165 -3.43 17.19 13.53
N ILE A 166 -4.27 16.53 12.71
CA ILE A 166 -5.65 16.21 13.06
C ILE A 166 -5.72 15.31 14.31
N TYR A 167 -4.85 14.31 14.39
CA TYR A 167 -4.73 13.43 15.54
C TYR A 167 -4.41 14.21 16.82
N ASN A 168 -3.45 15.13 16.78
CA ASN A 168 -3.08 15.97 17.91
C ASN A 168 -4.21 16.92 18.33
N GLU A 169 -4.93 17.52 17.39
CA GLU A 169 -6.11 18.34 17.70
C GLU A 169 -7.19 17.51 18.42
N LEU A 170 -7.46 16.29 17.98
CA LEU A 170 -8.42 15.40 18.64
C LEU A 170 -7.93 14.94 20.02
N GLN A 171 -6.62 14.80 20.22
CA GLN A 171 -6.05 14.56 21.53
C GLN A 171 -6.31 15.73 22.49
N GLU A 172 -6.15 16.97 22.03
CA GLU A 172 -6.47 18.16 22.83
C GLU A 172 -7.95 18.22 23.19
N GLU A 173 -8.84 18.02 22.22
CA GLU A 173 -10.30 18.04 22.43
C GLU A 173 -10.79 16.96 23.40
N GLN A 174 -10.10 15.82 23.47
CA GLN A 174 -10.47 14.71 24.35
C GLN A 174 -9.55 14.57 25.57
N SER A 175 -8.90 15.65 25.97
CA SER A 175 -8.05 15.67 27.17
C SER A 175 -6.97 14.58 27.18
N GLY A 176 -6.40 14.28 26.01
CA GLY A 176 -5.32 13.33 25.85
C GLY A 176 -5.71 11.85 25.90
N LEU A 177 -6.97 11.55 25.67
CA LEU A 177 -7.51 10.17 25.71
C LEU A 177 -8.06 9.69 24.35
N PHE A 178 -7.84 10.46 23.27
CA PHE A 178 -8.24 10.04 21.92
C PHE A 178 -7.37 8.90 21.42
N TYR A 179 -7.98 7.86 20.86
CA TYR A 179 -7.32 6.73 20.21
C TYR A 179 -8.12 6.27 18.99
N LEU A 180 -7.46 5.70 18.00
CA LEU A 180 -8.07 5.05 16.84
C LEU A 180 -8.09 3.53 17.02
N ILE A 181 -7.03 2.98 17.61
CA ILE A 181 -6.88 1.54 17.85
C ILE A 181 -6.85 1.28 19.36
N TYR A 182 -7.82 0.53 19.83
CA TYR A 182 -7.91 0.10 21.23
C TYR A 182 -8.05 -1.42 21.31
N ASN A 183 -7.22 -2.06 22.12
CA ASN A 183 -7.17 -3.52 22.22
C ASN A 183 -7.09 -4.22 20.85
N ASN A 184 -6.25 -3.72 19.96
CA ASN A 184 -6.06 -4.19 18.59
C ASN A 184 -7.31 -4.12 17.69
N LYS A 185 -8.28 -3.29 18.03
CA LYS A 185 -9.50 -3.06 17.24
C LYS A 185 -9.65 -1.60 16.92
N LEU A 186 -10.18 -1.31 15.74
CA LEU A 186 -10.56 0.04 15.32
C LEU A 186 -11.76 0.50 16.14
N ASP A 187 -11.66 1.71 16.73
CA ASP A 187 -12.77 2.37 17.41
C ASP A 187 -13.60 3.16 16.40
N LEU A 188 -14.84 2.75 16.17
CA LEU A 188 -15.71 3.35 15.16
C LEU A 188 -16.03 4.82 15.45
N GLU A 189 -16.32 5.17 16.70
CA GLU A 189 -16.75 6.54 17.03
C GLU A 189 -15.59 7.53 16.93
N ASN A 190 -14.40 7.14 17.36
CA ASN A 190 -13.21 7.96 17.19
C ASN A 190 -12.78 8.01 15.73
N PHE A 191 -12.96 6.92 14.98
CA PHE A 191 -12.70 6.92 13.54
C PHE A 191 -13.64 7.89 12.79
N LYS A 192 -14.95 7.91 13.10
CA LYS A 192 -15.91 8.89 12.58
C LYS A 192 -15.47 10.32 12.84
N ARG A 193 -15.05 10.62 14.08
CA ARG A 193 -14.58 11.97 14.46
C ARG A 193 -13.34 12.37 13.67
N PHE A 194 -12.39 11.43 13.50
CA PHE A 194 -11.18 11.66 12.72
C PHE A 194 -11.51 11.97 11.26
N ILE A 195 -12.32 11.13 10.62
CA ILE A 195 -12.73 11.31 9.22
C ILE A 195 -13.56 12.58 9.05
N GLN A 196 -14.41 12.95 9.99
CA GLN A 196 -15.15 14.21 9.95
C GLN A 196 -14.20 15.42 9.91
N LYS A 197 -13.20 15.47 10.78
CA LYS A 197 -12.20 16.55 10.73
C LYS A 197 -11.42 16.57 9.43
N LEU A 198 -10.95 15.42 8.98
CA LEU A 198 -10.23 15.28 7.73
C LEU A 198 -11.08 15.74 6.53
N SER A 199 -12.37 15.41 6.51
CA SER A 199 -13.30 15.80 5.44
C SER A 199 -13.49 17.32 5.34
N ASN A 200 -13.43 18.03 6.46
CA ASN A 200 -13.52 19.49 6.50
C ASN A 200 -12.28 20.15 5.86
N LEU A 201 -11.14 19.50 5.90
CA LEU A 201 -9.86 19.98 5.39
C LEU A 201 -9.52 19.45 3.97
N GLU A 202 -10.36 18.56 3.42
CA GLU A 202 -10.10 17.89 2.14
C GLU A 202 -9.76 18.86 1.01
N ASN A 203 -10.59 19.89 0.80
CA ASN A 203 -10.36 20.86 -0.28
C ASN A 203 -9.11 21.72 -0.05
N GLU A 204 -8.80 22.04 1.21
CA GLU A 204 -7.58 22.80 1.54
C GLU A 204 -6.35 21.97 1.21
N TYR A 205 -6.30 20.71 1.65
CA TYR A 205 -5.16 19.83 1.40
C TYR A 205 -4.99 19.52 -0.09
N LEU A 206 -6.09 19.22 -0.78
CA LEU A 206 -6.08 19.02 -2.22
C LEU A 206 -5.56 20.26 -2.97
N GLY A 207 -6.03 21.45 -2.59
CA GLY A 207 -5.57 22.72 -3.19
C GLY A 207 -4.06 22.94 -3.02
N LYS A 208 -3.51 22.65 -1.83
CA LYS A 208 -2.05 22.71 -1.59
C LYS A 208 -1.28 21.73 -2.48
N ILE A 209 -1.77 20.50 -2.60
CA ILE A 209 -1.15 19.48 -3.45
C ILE A 209 -1.15 19.93 -4.91
N LEU A 210 -2.29 20.38 -5.44
CA LEU A 210 -2.42 20.82 -6.82
C LEU A 210 -1.47 22.00 -7.13
N PHE A 211 -1.35 22.96 -6.22
CA PHE A 211 -0.41 24.09 -6.36
C PHE A 211 1.06 23.63 -6.43
N ILE A 212 1.46 22.68 -5.57
CA ILE A 212 2.82 22.13 -5.60
C ILE A 212 3.05 21.38 -6.92
N ARG A 213 2.08 20.58 -7.35
CA ARG A 213 2.16 19.81 -8.61
C ARG A 213 2.27 20.71 -9.83
N GLU A 214 1.54 21.82 -9.87
CA GLU A 214 1.66 22.82 -10.96
C GLU A 214 3.06 23.43 -11.02
N LYS A 215 3.63 23.80 -9.86
CA LYS A 215 5.01 24.29 -9.81
C LYS A 215 6.03 23.25 -10.29
N GLN A 216 5.84 21.99 -9.89
CA GLN A 216 6.70 20.88 -10.32
C GLN A 216 6.58 20.64 -11.83
N GLU A 217 5.38 20.65 -12.40
CA GLU A 217 5.15 20.51 -13.83
C GLU A 217 5.93 21.56 -14.63
N ASN A 218 5.83 22.83 -14.23
CA ASN A 218 6.54 23.92 -14.90
C ASN A 218 8.07 23.76 -14.84
N LYS A 219 8.58 23.25 -13.70
CA LYS A 219 10.01 22.94 -13.57
C LYS A 219 10.42 21.75 -14.46
N PHE A 220 9.62 20.70 -14.51
CA PHE A 220 9.94 19.52 -15.30
C PHE A 220 9.85 19.74 -16.80
N LYS A 221 8.95 20.61 -17.29
CA LYS A 221 8.91 20.97 -18.72
C LYS A 221 10.26 21.52 -19.19
N ASN A 222 10.85 22.42 -18.44
CA ASN A 222 12.15 23.00 -18.78
C ASN A 222 13.28 21.94 -18.77
N ILE A 223 13.32 21.12 -17.71
CA ILE A 223 14.33 20.05 -17.58
C ILE A 223 14.14 19.00 -18.69
N PHE A 224 12.89 18.66 -19.02
CA PHE A 224 12.59 17.66 -20.03
C PHE A 224 12.96 18.16 -21.43
N GLU A 225 12.73 19.42 -21.74
CA GLU A 225 13.18 20.03 -23.00
C GLU A 225 14.71 19.98 -23.12
N ASP A 226 15.43 20.25 -22.04
CA ASP A 226 16.90 20.17 -22.02
C ASP A 226 17.39 18.72 -22.18
N ILE A 227 16.80 17.76 -21.46
CA ILE A 227 17.13 16.33 -21.57
C ILE A 227 16.78 15.82 -22.98
N TYR A 228 15.60 16.12 -23.49
CA TYR A 228 15.14 15.70 -24.81
C TYR A 228 16.04 16.27 -25.91
N ASN A 229 16.41 17.54 -25.84
CA ASN A 229 17.31 18.18 -26.80
C ASN A 229 18.73 17.58 -26.74
N ASN A 230 19.25 17.31 -25.53
CA ASN A 230 20.52 16.63 -25.34
C ASN A 230 20.49 15.19 -25.85
N TYR A 231 19.38 14.49 -25.66
CA TYR A 231 19.17 13.13 -26.09
C TYR A 231 19.10 12.99 -27.62
N ILE A 232 18.36 13.87 -28.30
CA ILE A 232 18.29 13.90 -29.78
C ILE A 232 19.63 14.31 -30.39
N ASN A 233 20.36 15.27 -29.81
CA ASN A 233 21.60 15.75 -30.31
C ASN A 233 22.77 14.81 -30.13
N ASN A 234 22.71 13.87 -29.16
CA ASN A 234 23.79 12.95 -28.81
C ASN A 234 23.66 11.53 -29.38
N ASN A 235 22.84 11.31 -30.41
CA ASN A 235 22.63 10.01 -31.07
C ASN A 235 22.25 8.85 -30.14
N LEU A 236 20.99 8.53 -30.12
CA LEU A 236 20.26 7.50 -29.38
C LEU A 236 20.82 6.04 -29.40
N HIS A 237 21.88 5.78 -30.18
CA HIS A 237 22.34 4.44 -30.47
C HIS A 237 23.27 3.81 -29.42
N ASN A 238 23.62 4.51 -28.35
CA ASN A 238 24.57 4.05 -27.32
C ASN A 238 24.08 4.23 -25.87
N ILE A 239 22.81 4.08 -25.62
CA ILE A 239 22.33 4.07 -24.22
C ILE A 239 22.36 2.64 -23.73
N ASP A 240 23.12 2.43 -22.67
CA ASP A 240 23.15 1.21 -21.88
C ASP A 240 21.75 0.95 -21.30
N ASP A 241 21.28 -0.31 -21.35
CA ASP A 241 19.94 -0.68 -20.89
C ASP A 241 19.71 -0.26 -19.42
N ASP A 242 20.74 -0.32 -18.58
CA ASP A 242 20.66 0.12 -17.17
C ASP A 242 20.36 1.61 -17.03
N ARG A 243 20.92 2.46 -17.90
CA ARG A 243 20.61 3.91 -17.92
C ARG A 243 19.22 4.20 -18.47
N LEU A 244 18.72 3.38 -19.38
CA LEU A 244 17.37 3.53 -19.89
C LEU A 244 16.33 3.19 -18.81
N ASP A 245 16.59 2.18 -18.00
CA ASP A 245 15.73 1.81 -16.88
C ASP A 245 15.75 2.87 -15.77
N GLU A 246 16.93 3.41 -15.44
CA GLU A 246 17.04 4.54 -14.50
C GLU A 246 16.26 5.77 -15.01
N PHE A 247 16.38 6.09 -16.29
CA PHE A 247 15.65 7.20 -16.92
C PHE A 247 14.13 6.97 -16.87
N ASN A 248 13.66 5.77 -17.22
CA ASN A 248 12.25 5.42 -17.19
C ASN A 248 11.66 5.45 -15.78
N ASN A 249 12.43 5.03 -14.77
CA ASN A 249 12.02 5.07 -13.37
C ASN A 249 11.83 6.49 -12.83
N HIS A 250 12.51 7.48 -13.41
CA HIS A 250 12.42 8.88 -12.98
C HIS A 250 11.65 9.77 -13.96
N LEU A 251 11.02 9.19 -14.98
CA LEU A 251 10.25 9.94 -15.97
C LEU A 251 8.96 10.49 -15.36
N PRO A 252 8.83 11.82 -15.19
CA PRO A 252 7.64 12.42 -14.61
C PRO A 252 6.48 12.39 -15.61
N ILE A 253 5.26 12.32 -15.07
CA ILE A 253 4.04 12.47 -15.87
C ILE A 253 3.88 13.94 -16.22
N ILE A 254 4.00 14.26 -17.52
CA ILE A 254 3.83 15.61 -18.06
C ILE A 254 2.39 15.84 -18.52
N ASP A 255 1.75 14.80 -19.09
CA ASP A 255 0.36 14.90 -19.53
C ASP A 255 -0.60 14.70 -18.35
N ARG A 256 -1.04 15.82 -17.79
CA ARG A 256 -1.99 15.88 -16.69
C ARG A 256 -3.38 16.37 -17.12
N ARG A 257 -3.71 16.31 -18.42
CA ARG A 257 -4.98 16.84 -18.94
C ARG A 257 -6.20 16.31 -18.23
N ASP A 258 -6.22 15.02 -17.94
CA ASP A 258 -7.35 14.38 -17.25
C ASP A 258 -7.45 14.83 -15.79
N GLU A 259 -6.31 14.88 -15.09
CA GLU A 259 -6.22 15.41 -13.74
C GLU A 259 -6.67 16.88 -13.67
N LEU A 260 -6.20 17.71 -14.60
CA LEU A 260 -6.60 19.11 -14.68
C LEU A 260 -8.10 19.29 -14.95
N LYS A 261 -8.71 18.46 -15.79
CA LYS A 261 -10.17 18.50 -16.02
C LYS A 261 -10.96 18.14 -14.75
N ILE A 262 -10.48 17.18 -13.97
CA ILE A 262 -11.12 16.78 -12.72
C ILE A 262 -11.03 17.89 -11.68
N PHE A 263 -9.83 18.45 -11.48
CA PHE A 263 -9.51 19.34 -10.37
C PHE A 263 -9.37 20.82 -10.75
N ASN A 264 -9.75 21.23 -11.99
CA ASN A 264 -9.68 22.61 -12.44
C ASN A 264 -10.44 23.61 -11.56
N LYS A 265 -11.47 23.13 -10.86
CA LYS A 265 -12.20 23.83 -9.80
C LYS A 265 -12.40 22.88 -8.65
N LEU A 266 -12.13 23.34 -7.43
CA LEU A 266 -12.37 22.53 -6.22
C LEU A 266 -13.85 22.43 -5.87
N ASP A 267 -14.70 23.27 -6.49
CA ASP A 267 -16.14 23.09 -6.38
C ASP A 267 -16.59 21.91 -7.22
N SER A 268 -17.34 21.00 -6.62
CA SER A 268 -17.89 19.79 -7.24
C SER A 268 -16.87 18.87 -7.94
N TRP A 269 -15.60 18.93 -7.53
CA TRP A 269 -14.55 18.06 -8.10
C TRP A 269 -14.85 16.58 -7.90
N GLN A 270 -15.49 16.20 -6.79
CA GLN A 270 -15.84 14.81 -6.47
C GLN A 270 -16.65 14.17 -7.59
N ARG A 271 -17.67 14.86 -8.12
CA ARG A 271 -18.48 14.37 -9.23
C ARG A 271 -17.64 14.09 -10.48
N ARG A 272 -16.77 15.03 -10.88
CA ARG A 272 -15.88 14.85 -12.02
C ARG A 272 -14.89 13.71 -11.81
N TYR A 273 -14.42 13.57 -10.57
CA TYR A 273 -13.51 12.50 -10.17
C TYR A 273 -14.18 11.13 -10.36
N TYR A 274 -15.36 10.92 -9.81
CA TYR A 274 -16.06 9.64 -9.96
C TYR A 274 -16.50 9.37 -11.40
N MET A 275 -16.98 10.36 -12.12
CA MET A 275 -17.30 10.20 -13.54
C MET A 275 -16.09 9.72 -14.35
N PHE A 276 -14.91 10.25 -14.06
CA PHE A 276 -13.69 9.79 -14.70
C PHE A 276 -13.27 8.40 -14.21
N GLN A 277 -13.27 8.16 -12.93
CA GLN A 277 -12.74 6.92 -12.31
C GLN A 277 -13.63 5.69 -12.62
N ILE A 278 -14.95 5.88 -12.67
CA ILE A 278 -15.90 4.79 -12.88
C ILE A 278 -16.23 4.63 -14.38
N TYR A 279 -16.55 5.72 -15.06
CA TYR A 279 -17.07 5.68 -16.42
C TYR A 279 -16.08 6.13 -17.49
N HIS A 280 -14.92 6.62 -17.11
CA HIS A 280 -13.89 7.18 -18.01
C HIS A 280 -14.40 8.34 -18.87
N HIS A 281 -15.38 9.09 -18.37
CA HIS A 281 -15.96 10.27 -19.01
C HIS A 281 -15.63 11.55 -18.23
N HIS A 282 -15.39 12.62 -18.98
CA HIS A 282 -15.13 13.95 -18.38
C HIS A 282 -16.43 14.78 -18.27
N ASP A 283 -17.43 14.47 -19.10
CA ASP A 283 -18.67 15.24 -19.16
C ASP A 283 -19.70 14.64 -18.22
N TYR A 284 -20.08 15.45 -17.24
CA TYR A 284 -21.13 15.10 -16.31
C TYR A 284 -22.50 15.15 -17.00
N ASN A 285 -23.27 14.07 -16.88
CA ASN A 285 -24.65 14.00 -17.32
C ASN A 285 -25.56 13.77 -16.08
N PRO A 286 -26.51 14.67 -15.79
CA PRO A 286 -27.43 14.53 -14.64
C PRO A 286 -28.21 13.22 -14.60
N SER A 287 -28.42 12.57 -15.74
CA SER A 287 -29.11 11.27 -15.79
C SER A 287 -28.38 10.13 -15.06
N TYR A 288 -27.12 10.31 -14.71
CA TYR A 288 -26.34 9.33 -13.94
C TYR A 288 -26.33 9.57 -12.41
N ASP A 289 -27.04 10.60 -11.91
CA ASP A 289 -26.94 10.97 -10.49
C ASP A 289 -27.36 9.85 -9.53
N ASP A 290 -28.44 9.15 -9.80
CA ASP A 290 -28.90 8.08 -8.93
C ASP A 290 -27.98 6.84 -8.99
N ILE A 291 -27.50 6.50 -10.18
CA ILE A 291 -26.57 5.38 -10.38
C ILE A 291 -25.24 5.72 -9.71
N LEU A 292 -24.72 6.91 -9.96
CA LEU A 292 -23.47 7.38 -9.37
C LEU A 292 -23.53 7.39 -7.84
N LYS A 293 -24.67 7.74 -7.24
CA LYS A 293 -24.84 7.72 -5.79
C LYS A 293 -24.71 6.31 -5.22
N ILE A 294 -25.30 5.30 -5.89
CA ILE A 294 -25.19 3.90 -5.49
C ILE A 294 -23.75 3.41 -5.61
N ASP A 295 -23.08 3.78 -6.71
CA ASP A 295 -21.67 3.40 -6.92
C ASP A 295 -20.76 4.02 -5.87
N ILE A 296 -20.92 5.29 -5.52
CA ILE A 296 -20.16 5.98 -4.48
C ILE A 296 -20.38 5.29 -3.12
N GLU A 297 -21.62 4.92 -2.79
CA GLU A 297 -21.93 4.21 -1.55
C GLU A 297 -21.20 2.85 -1.49
N ASN A 298 -21.22 2.09 -2.59
CA ASN A 298 -20.52 0.81 -2.70
C ASN A 298 -18.98 0.99 -2.58
N ILE A 299 -18.42 2.03 -3.18
CA ILE A 299 -16.99 2.36 -3.08
C ILE A 299 -16.64 2.70 -1.63
N CYS A 300 -17.42 3.56 -0.97
CA CYS A 300 -17.20 3.94 0.42
C CYS A 300 -17.30 2.72 1.37
N LYS A 301 -18.27 1.83 1.12
CA LYS A 301 -18.40 0.59 1.85
C LYS A 301 -17.14 -0.28 1.73
N ASN A 302 -16.71 -0.54 0.51
CA ASN A 302 -15.53 -1.38 0.28
C ASN A 302 -14.24 -0.71 0.79
N TYR A 303 -14.20 0.64 0.80
CA TYR A 303 -13.11 1.40 1.40
C TYR A 303 -13.08 1.28 2.93
N LEU A 304 -14.24 1.29 3.61
CA LEU A 304 -14.33 1.00 5.03
C LEU A 304 -13.89 -0.45 5.32
N GLU A 305 -14.35 -1.40 4.51
CA GLU A 305 -13.91 -2.79 4.61
C GLU A 305 -12.37 -2.90 4.51
N SER A 306 -11.71 -2.11 3.66
CA SER A 306 -10.25 -2.14 3.53
C SER A 306 -9.54 -1.71 4.82
N PHE A 307 -10.02 -0.69 5.52
CA PHE A 307 -9.48 -0.29 6.82
C PHE A 307 -9.69 -1.35 7.89
N VAL A 308 -10.88 -1.95 7.94
CA VAL A 308 -11.21 -3.00 8.91
C VAL A 308 -10.36 -4.25 8.63
N TRP A 309 -10.27 -4.67 7.37
CA TRP A 309 -9.48 -5.83 6.99
C TRP A 309 -7.99 -5.64 7.27
N THR A 310 -7.42 -4.52 6.86
CA THR A 310 -6.00 -4.22 7.06
C THR A 310 -5.68 -4.08 8.55
N SER A 311 -6.56 -3.45 9.34
CA SER A 311 -6.38 -3.38 10.80
C SER A 311 -6.35 -4.78 11.43
N ASN A 312 -7.26 -5.66 11.04
CA ASN A 312 -7.24 -7.04 11.53
C ASN A 312 -5.97 -7.78 11.08
N TYR A 313 -5.56 -7.62 9.84
CA TYR A 313 -4.38 -8.27 9.28
C TYR A 313 -3.09 -7.86 10.00
N TYR A 314 -2.95 -6.57 10.34
CA TYR A 314 -1.79 -6.04 11.06
C TYR A 314 -1.83 -6.33 12.56
N PHE A 315 -2.94 -6.04 13.22
CA PHE A 315 -3.03 -6.08 14.69
C PHE A 315 -3.44 -7.44 15.25
N ASN A 316 -4.12 -8.28 14.47
CA ASN A 316 -4.65 -9.57 14.88
C ASN A 316 -4.17 -10.70 13.97
N ASP A 317 -5.05 -11.17 13.07
CA ASP A 317 -4.80 -12.25 12.12
C ASP A 317 -5.62 -11.99 10.84
N CYS A 318 -5.31 -12.68 9.74
CA CYS A 318 -6.12 -12.64 8.53
C CYS A 318 -7.49 -13.29 8.77
N THR A 319 -8.54 -12.49 8.76
CA THR A 319 -9.92 -12.95 9.00
C THR A 319 -10.64 -13.36 7.73
N ALA A 320 -10.23 -12.83 6.58
CA ALA A 320 -10.87 -13.08 5.29
C ALA A 320 -9.81 -13.16 4.17
N TRP A 321 -9.38 -14.39 3.84
CA TRP A 321 -8.30 -14.63 2.88
C TRP A 321 -8.65 -14.28 1.44
N LYS A 322 -9.93 -14.25 1.06
CA LYS A 322 -10.38 -13.94 -0.29
C LYS A 322 -10.93 -12.53 -0.45
N TRP A 323 -10.89 -11.75 0.63
CA TRP A 323 -11.28 -10.36 0.55
C TRP A 323 -10.21 -9.54 -0.20
N PHE A 324 -10.64 -8.60 -1.04
CA PHE A 324 -9.79 -7.63 -1.71
C PHE A 324 -10.57 -6.34 -1.96
N TYR A 325 -9.85 -5.23 -2.10
CA TYR A 325 -10.42 -3.95 -2.51
C TYR A 325 -10.71 -3.97 -4.01
N LYS A 326 -11.95 -3.73 -4.40
CA LYS A 326 -12.44 -3.95 -5.78
C LYS A 326 -12.15 -2.80 -6.73
N TYR A 327 -11.79 -1.62 -6.21
CA TYR A 327 -11.62 -0.41 -7.00
C TYR A 327 -10.15 -0.05 -7.12
N HIS A 328 -9.79 0.67 -8.18
CA HIS A 328 -8.41 1.13 -8.43
C HIS A 328 -8.15 2.56 -7.94
N PHE A 329 -9.05 3.10 -7.11
CA PHE A 329 -8.97 4.45 -6.53
C PHE A 329 -9.72 4.50 -5.19
N ALA A 330 -9.38 5.48 -4.35
CA ALA A 330 -10.09 5.74 -3.09
C ALA A 330 -11.27 6.70 -3.31
N PRO A 331 -12.31 6.68 -2.46
CA PRO A 331 -13.35 7.70 -2.47
C PRO A 331 -12.80 9.06 -2.03
N SER A 332 -13.57 10.14 -2.28
CA SER A 332 -13.34 11.40 -1.59
C SER A 332 -13.56 11.22 -0.09
N ILE A 333 -12.81 11.95 0.73
CA ILE A 333 -12.99 11.87 2.19
C ILE A 333 -14.34 12.41 2.61
N LYS A 334 -14.87 13.39 1.87
CA LYS A 334 -16.20 13.95 2.13
C LYS A 334 -17.31 12.92 1.95
N ASP A 335 -17.29 12.16 0.86
CA ASP A 335 -18.29 11.11 0.62
C ASP A 335 -18.09 9.93 1.57
N PHE A 336 -16.85 9.58 1.86
CA PHE A 336 -16.52 8.57 2.86
C PHE A 336 -17.02 8.97 4.26
N ASN A 337 -16.85 10.23 4.66
CA ASN A 337 -17.42 10.74 5.90
C ASN A 337 -18.95 10.61 5.91
N TYR A 338 -19.62 11.04 4.83
CA TYR A 338 -21.06 10.93 4.72
C TYR A 338 -21.55 9.49 4.90
N TYR A 339 -20.90 8.53 4.22
CA TYR A 339 -21.20 7.10 4.37
C TYR A 339 -20.97 6.63 5.82
N LEU A 340 -19.82 6.96 6.39
CA LEU A 340 -19.36 6.48 7.69
C LEU A 340 -20.31 6.94 8.84
N GLN A 341 -20.88 8.15 8.76
CA GLN A 341 -21.81 8.65 9.77
C GLN A 341 -23.10 7.79 9.89
N ASN A 342 -23.43 7.03 8.84
CA ASN A 342 -24.61 6.15 8.82
C ASN A 342 -24.29 4.71 9.25
N ILE A 343 -23.05 4.39 9.57
CA ILE A 343 -22.61 3.05 10.01
C ILE A 343 -22.65 2.96 11.53
N ASN A 344 -23.16 1.86 12.04
CA ASN A 344 -23.26 1.61 13.48
C ASN A 344 -22.37 0.46 13.95
N ASP A 345 -21.75 -0.28 13.04
CA ASP A 345 -20.98 -1.50 13.34
C ASP A 345 -19.84 -1.65 12.34
N LEU A 346 -18.73 -2.27 12.77
CA LEU A 346 -17.59 -2.65 11.95
C LEU A 346 -17.54 -4.16 11.63
N ASP A 347 -18.53 -4.92 12.03
CA ASP A 347 -18.67 -6.35 11.64
C ASP A 347 -19.25 -6.46 10.21
N ILE A 348 -18.51 -5.89 9.25
CA ILE A 348 -18.92 -5.73 7.86
C ILE A 348 -18.25 -6.73 6.92
N ILE A 349 -17.23 -7.44 7.39
CA ILE A 349 -16.49 -8.43 6.60
C ILE A 349 -16.86 -9.82 7.07
N LYS A 350 -17.42 -10.60 6.15
CA LYS A 350 -17.66 -12.02 6.42
C LYS A 350 -16.35 -12.77 6.56
N GLU A 351 -16.15 -13.45 7.68
CA GLU A 351 -14.98 -14.30 7.89
C GLU A 351 -14.88 -15.39 6.80
N ASP A 352 -13.69 -15.51 6.20
CA ASP A 352 -13.30 -16.63 5.33
C ASP A 352 -11.85 -17.01 5.65
N LYS A 353 -11.70 -18.04 6.48
CA LYS A 353 -10.40 -18.54 6.95
C LYS A 353 -9.75 -19.51 5.96
N THR A 354 -10.33 -19.70 4.79
CA THR A 354 -9.82 -20.64 3.80
C THR A 354 -9.01 -19.90 2.72
N PRO A 355 -7.67 -19.94 2.78
CA PRO A 355 -6.83 -19.33 1.75
C PRO A 355 -6.99 -20.07 0.41
N LEU A 356 -6.67 -19.39 -0.69
CA LEU A 356 -6.49 -20.04 -1.98
C LEU A 356 -5.32 -21.02 -1.90
N THR A 357 -5.44 -22.12 -2.63
CA THR A 357 -4.30 -23.01 -2.88
C THR A 357 -3.28 -22.30 -3.78
N SER A 358 -2.02 -22.73 -3.77
CA SER A 358 -0.99 -22.17 -4.64
C SER A 358 -1.36 -22.23 -6.12
N ASP A 359 -2.07 -23.28 -6.55
CA ASP A 359 -2.51 -23.45 -7.95
C ASP A 359 -3.66 -22.47 -8.29
N GLU A 360 -4.62 -22.28 -7.38
CA GLU A 360 -5.70 -21.29 -7.56
C GLU A 360 -5.14 -19.86 -7.60
N GLN A 361 -4.22 -19.53 -6.71
CA GLN A 361 -3.56 -18.23 -6.70
C GLN A 361 -2.76 -18.02 -7.98
N LEU A 362 -1.95 -19.00 -8.38
CA LEU A 362 -1.14 -18.93 -9.59
C LEU A 362 -2.00 -18.69 -10.83
N LYS A 363 -3.13 -19.41 -10.94
CA LYS A 363 -4.09 -19.23 -12.02
C LYS A 363 -4.65 -17.80 -12.08
N LEU A 364 -4.88 -17.19 -10.90
CA LEU A 364 -5.46 -15.85 -10.79
C LEU A 364 -4.48 -14.73 -11.21
N ILE A 365 -3.20 -14.86 -10.84
CA ILE A 365 -2.24 -13.75 -10.94
C ILE A 365 -1.33 -13.79 -12.16
N LEU A 366 -1.21 -14.94 -12.86
CA LEU A 366 -0.35 -15.04 -14.04
C LEU A 366 -0.88 -14.22 -15.21
N PRO A 367 -0.07 -13.35 -15.81
CA PRO A 367 -0.44 -12.68 -17.06
C PRO A 367 -0.46 -13.67 -18.24
N GLU A 368 -1.18 -13.32 -19.31
CA GLU A 368 -1.34 -14.17 -20.49
C GLU A 368 -0.01 -14.76 -21.01
N LYS A 369 1.02 -13.91 -21.09
CA LYS A 369 2.35 -14.31 -21.58
C LYS A 369 3.07 -15.33 -20.70
N SER A 370 2.63 -15.51 -19.46
CA SER A 370 3.26 -16.42 -18.48
C SER A 370 2.39 -17.66 -18.17
N LEU A 371 1.29 -17.88 -18.88
CA LEU A 371 0.39 -19.02 -18.67
C LEU A 371 1.04 -20.39 -18.90
N ASN A 372 2.16 -20.43 -19.62
CA ASN A 372 2.98 -21.63 -19.77
C ASN A 372 3.65 -22.09 -18.45
N LEU A 373 3.61 -21.25 -17.41
CA LEU A 373 4.09 -21.59 -16.05
C LEU A 373 3.03 -22.33 -15.22
N LEU A 374 1.77 -22.37 -15.65
CA LEU A 374 0.73 -23.15 -14.99
C LEU A 374 1.07 -24.65 -15.01
N PRO A 375 0.82 -25.37 -13.92
CA PRO A 375 0.87 -26.85 -13.92
C PRO A 375 -0.06 -27.42 -15.00
N LYS A 376 0.32 -28.54 -15.59
CA LYS A 376 -0.44 -29.16 -16.70
C LYS A 376 -1.86 -29.59 -16.34
N ASN A 377 -2.13 -29.78 -15.07
CA ASN A 377 -3.43 -30.16 -14.51
C ASN A 377 -4.28 -28.95 -14.06
N VAL A 378 -3.81 -27.74 -14.28
CA VAL A 378 -4.53 -26.51 -13.92
C VAL A 378 -4.97 -25.81 -15.20
N ASP A 379 -6.27 -25.74 -15.42
CA ASP A 379 -6.84 -25.01 -16.55
C ASP A 379 -6.78 -23.50 -16.35
N LYS A 380 -6.38 -22.77 -17.38
CA LYS A 380 -6.43 -21.31 -17.39
C LYS A 380 -7.87 -20.81 -17.29
N TYR A 381 -8.06 -19.55 -16.91
CA TYR A 381 -9.34 -18.89 -17.05
C TYR A 381 -9.71 -18.68 -18.54
N PRO A 382 -10.97 -18.40 -18.87
CA PRO A 382 -11.36 -17.99 -20.22
C PRO A 382 -10.55 -16.78 -20.70
N ASP A 383 -10.38 -16.65 -22.04
CA ASP A 383 -9.47 -15.66 -22.64
C ASP A 383 -9.84 -14.20 -22.30
N TYR A 384 -11.11 -13.91 -21.96
CA TYR A 384 -11.52 -12.57 -21.54
C TYR A 384 -10.91 -12.12 -20.20
N TYR A 385 -10.39 -13.03 -19.39
CA TYR A 385 -9.64 -12.73 -18.16
C TYR A 385 -8.26 -12.13 -18.44
N TYR A 386 -7.75 -12.30 -19.64
CA TYR A 386 -6.41 -11.89 -20.04
C TYR A 386 -6.49 -10.78 -21.09
N PRO A 387 -6.75 -9.54 -20.68
CA PRO A 387 -6.90 -8.46 -21.64
C PRO A 387 -5.58 -8.22 -22.37
N LYS A 388 -5.65 -8.11 -23.70
CA LYS A 388 -4.49 -7.80 -24.54
C LYS A 388 -3.97 -6.38 -24.35
N SER A 389 -4.83 -5.49 -23.88
CA SER A 389 -4.48 -4.12 -23.52
C SER A 389 -5.38 -3.66 -22.36
N PHE A 390 -4.85 -2.78 -21.53
CA PHE A 390 -5.56 -2.15 -20.42
C PHE A 390 -5.22 -0.67 -20.37
N LYS A 391 -6.12 0.13 -19.82
CA LYS A 391 -5.87 1.53 -19.52
C LYS A 391 -5.05 1.63 -18.23
N THR A 392 -4.24 2.66 -18.13
CA THR A 392 -3.49 2.96 -16.90
C THR A 392 -4.01 4.26 -16.30
N ASN A 393 -4.33 4.23 -15.02
CA ASN A 393 -4.73 5.40 -14.26
C ASN A 393 -3.49 6.12 -13.72
N PHE A 394 -3.32 7.38 -14.11
CA PHE A 394 -2.23 8.26 -13.69
C PHE A 394 -2.70 9.42 -12.81
N ILE A 395 -3.98 9.44 -12.42
CA ILE A 395 -4.52 10.54 -11.60
C ILE A 395 -3.75 10.65 -10.28
N MET A 396 -3.24 11.85 -9.99
CA MET A 396 -2.42 12.18 -8.82
C MET A 396 -1.08 11.42 -8.72
N LYS A 397 -0.67 10.70 -9.76
CA LYS A 397 0.65 10.06 -9.83
C LYS A 397 1.72 11.05 -10.28
N ARG A 398 2.97 10.84 -9.86
CA ARG A 398 4.11 11.68 -10.21
C ARG A 398 4.92 11.12 -11.36
N TYR A 399 5.14 9.81 -11.35
CA TYR A 399 5.96 9.10 -12.32
C TYR A 399 5.15 8.05 -13.08
N TYR A 400 5.57 7.72 -14.29
CA TYR A 400 4.88 6.72 -15.12
C TYR A 400 4.85 5.33 -14.48
N TRP A 401 5.87 4.94 -13.72
CA TRP A 401 5.91 3.66 -13.01
C TRP A 401 4.87 3.56 -11.87
N GLU A 402 4.39 4.67 -11.36
CA GLU A 402 3.31 4.69 -10.34
C GLU A 402 1.91 4.47 -10.95
N GLY A 403 1.82 4.38 -12.28
CA GLY A 403 0.55 4.18 -12.97
C GLY A 403 -0.12 2.89 -12.54
N HIS A 404 -1.43 2.97 -12.28
CA HIS A 404 -2.21 1.84 -11.83
C HIS A 404 -3.01 1.24 -13.01
N PRO A 405 -2.81 -0.05 -13.37
CA PRO A 405 -3.57 -0.65 -14.45
C PRO A 405 -5.04 -0.80 -14.05
N ILE A 406 -5.93 -0.38 -14.94
CA ILE A 406 -7.37 -0.61 -14.81
C ILE A 406 -7.66 -1.94 -15.47
N LEU A 407 -7.86 -2.96 -14.67
CA LEU A 407 -8.23 -4.28 -15.16
C LEU A 407 -9.73 -4.30 -15.48
N PRO A 408 -10.16 -5.11 -16.46
CA PRO A 408 -11.58 -5.34 -16.68
C PRO A 408 -12.19 -5.97 -15.42
N GLU A 409 -13.45 -5.63 -15.15
CA GLU A 409 -14.19 -6.26 -14.06
C GLU A 409 -14.18 -7.78 -14.26
N ILE A 410 -13.64 -8.48 -13.27
CA ILE A 410 -13.75 -9.93 -13.19
C ILE A 410 -15.12 -10.20 -12.57
N ILE A 411 -16.10 -10.49 -13.42
CA ILE A 411 -17.46 -10.83 -13.00
C ILE A 411 -17.49 -12.19 -12.30
#